data_18e037716cb5d5739b7d5e2400fd8d44
#
_entry.id   18e037716cb5d5739b7d5e2400fd8d44
#
_cell.length_a   1.000
_cell.length_b   1.000
_cell.length_c   1.000
_cell.angle_alpha   90.00
_cell.angle_beta   90.00
_cell.angle_gamma   90.00
#
_symmetry.space_group_name_H-M   'P 1'
#
loop_
_entity.id
_entity.type
_entity.pdbx_description
1 polymer ?
#
loop_
_entity_poly.entity_id
_entity_poly.type
_entity_poly.pdbx_seq_one_letter_code
_entity_poly.pdbx_strand_id
1 'polypeptide(L)'
;MITTLKRLGAYMGGRKYLLPCSVALSAVNGLLSLVPFILLWLVVRTLLIAKGNLSNTPLIDYALWAFVISVANLLLYFLALMLSHLAAFRIETNMRRKAMQRLMRAPLGYLDEQNTGRMRKIIDEDSGQTHTFVAHLLPDVASCVVAPIGVIVLLFAVDWQLGTAAMIPLIGAIGIMGYMMNPKNNQFQRLYLDAQEKMGAEAVEYVRGIPVVKVFQQTVFSFKRFYDSIISYRDLVIKCTLVWRTPMSFYILAINAFAFILVPTAIILIGHGGDTTTIIANVILYVVIAPLIASNVMKAMYLSQDLFMANEAVERLEQLTDIAPLSQHDEPKRAEAYDIRFDDVSFRYEGAEKDAVSHINLTIPEGKTVALVGASGSGKTTIARLIPRFWDVRHGSVTIGGVDVRDMRKDELMRNVSFVFQNTHLFKTSLIENLRYGNPDATTEQINRAIDLSQSREIIDRLPQGLDTVIGAEGTYLSGGEQQRIVLARAILKDAPIVVLDEATAFADPENEQLIRKALAHLTQGKTVLMIAHRLTTVQDADNIAVVDNGEIVEQGTHEELLSREKQYHRMWNEYQQSVSWKL
;
A
#
# COMPACT_ATOMS: atom_id res chain seq x y z
N MET A 1 -13.60 6.32 16.04
CA MET A 1 -14.46 5.22 15.64
C MET A 1 -15.52 5.63 14.62
N ILE A 2 -16.47 6.54 14.92
CA ILE A 2 -17.52 6.93 13.97
C ILE A 2 -16.97 7.48 12.66
N THR A 3 -15.90 8.29 12.70
CA THR A 3 -15.25 8.85 11.51
C THR A 3 -14.63 7.75 10.65
N THR A 4 -13.92 6.80 11.26
CA THR A 4 -13.31 5.65 10.57
C THR A 4 -14.38 4.76 9.93
N LEU A 5 -15.48 4.51 10.65
CA LEU A 5 -16.62 3.75 10.13
C LEU A 5 -17.31 4.43 8.94
N LYS A 6 -17.43 5.77 8.95
CA LYS A 6 -17.95 6.52 7.79
C LYS A 6 -17.02 6.39 6.58
N ARG A 7 -15.71 6.51 6.78
CA ARG A 7 -14.69 6.32 5.72
C ARG A 7 -14.77 4.91 5.14
N LEU A 8 -14.74 3.87 5.99
CA LEU A 8 -14.89 2.48 5.55
C LEU A 8 -16.24 2.19 4.88
N GLY A 9 -17.31 2.81 5.37
CA GLY A 9 -18.66 2.72 4.79
C GLY A 9 -18.74 3.18 3.32
N ALA A 10 -17.85 4.11 2.90
CA ALA A 10 -17.76 4.56 1.52
C ALA A 10 -17.24 3.47 0.56
N TYR A 11 -16.59 2.43 1.11
CA TYR A 11 -16.10 1.29 0.35
C TYR A 11 -17.05 0.08 0.34
N MET A 12 -18.14 0.10 1.11
CA MET A 12 -19.11 -1.02 1.18
C MET A 12 -19.96 -1.20 -0.08
N GLY A 13 -20.12 -0.15 -0.90
CA GLY A 13 -20.98 -0.18 -2.09
C GLY A 13 -22.47 -0.38 -1.75
N GLY A 14 -23.19 -1.20 -2.51
CA GLY A 14 -24.64 -1.40 -2.37
C GLY A 14 -25.09 -2.24 -1.15
N ARG A 15 -24.18 -2.90 -0.40
CA ARG A 15 -24.52 -3.80 0.72
C ARG A 15 -24.20 -3.19 2.08
N LYS A 16 -24.56 -1.94 2.30
CA LYS A 16 -24.28 -1.20 3.55
C LYS A 16 -24.96 -1.80 4.79
N TYR A 17 -26.00 -2.61 4.62
CA TYR A 17 -26.75 -3.26 5.71
C TYR A 17 -26.00 -4.39 6.42
N LEU A 18 -24.97 -4.97 5.81
CA LEU A 18 -24.24 -6.11 6.39
C LEU A 18 -23.63 -5.79 7.76
N LEU A 19 -22.98 -4.64 7.90
CA LEU A 19 -22.37 -4.22 9.18
C LEU A 19 -23.40 -3.94 10.27
N PRO A 20 -24.43 -3.10 10.06
CA PRO A 20 -25.46 -2.90 11.08
C PRO A 20 -26.14 -4.19 11.51
N CYS A 21 -26.44 -5.11 10.59
CA CYS A 21 -27.01 -6.42 10.93
C CYS A 21 -26.06 -7.26 11.80
N SER A 22 -24.77 -7.31 11.44
CA SER A 22 -23.75 -8.02 12.22
C SER A 22 -23.66 -7.46 13.65
N VAL A 23 -23.60 -6.13 13.80
CA VAL A 23 -23.53 -5.43 15.08
C VAL A 23 -24.79 -5.70 15.93
N ALA A 24 -25.97 -5.66 15.33
CA ALA A 24 -27.24 -5.96 16.00
C ALA A 24 -27.30 -7.42 16.49
N LEU A 25 -26.92 -8.38 15.63
CA LEU A 25 -26.85 -9.80 16.02
C LEU A 25 -25.83 -10.03 17.14
N SER A 26 -24.68 -9.34 17.09
CA SER A 26 -23.67 -9.43 18.14
C SER A 26 -24.14 -8.82 19.48
N ALA A 27 -24.93 -7.75 19.45
CA ALA A 27 -25.55 -7.18 20.65
C ALA A 27 -26.55 -8.18 21.28
N VAL A 28 -27.39 -8.81 20.47
CA VAL A 28 -28.31 -9.87 20.93
C VAL A 28 -27.54 -11.07 21.49
N ASN A 29 -26.47 -11.50 20.81
CA ASN A 29 -25.57 -12.54 21.26
C ASN A 29 -24.97 -12.21 22.64
N GLY A 30 -24.53 -10.96 22.86
CA GLY A 30 -23.99 -10.50 24.13
C GLY A 30 -25.00 -10.66 25.31
N LEU A 31 -26.28 -10.35 25.08
CA LEU A 31 -27.33 -10.56 26.08
C LEU A 31 -27.66 -12.05 26.26
N LEU A 32 -27.80 -12.78 25.18
CA LEU A 32 -28.13 -14.20 25.21
C LEU A 32 -27.05 -15.03 25.92
N SER A 33 -25.79 -14.58 25.87
CA SER A 33 -24.67 -15.24 26.56
C SER A 33 -24.80 -15.28 28.06
N LEU A 34 -25.65 -14.44 28.67
CA LEU A 34 -25.93 -14.43 30.12
C LEU A 34 -26.91 -15.54 30.54
N VAL A 35 -27.80 -15.96 29.65
CA VAL A 35 -28.89 -16.89 29.99
C VAL A 35 -28.39 -18.25 30.47
N PRO A 36 -27.38 -18.89 29.89
CA PRO A 36 -26.83 -20.15 30.42
C PRO A 36 -26.33 -20.03 31.86
N PHE A 37 -25.72 -18.88 32.22
CA PHE A 37 -25.27 -18.64 33.60
C PHE A 37 -26.45 -18.50 34.58
N ILE A 38 -27.53 -17.83 34.16
CA ILE A 38 -28.75 -17.71 34.96
C ILE A 38 -29.37 -19.08 35.15
N LEU A 39 -29.46 -19.91 34.13
CA LEU A 39 -29.99 -21.26 34.22
C LEU A 39 -29.11 -22.16 35.12
N LEU A 40 -27.80 -22.05 35.00
CA LEU A 40 -26.87 -22.75 35.89
C LEU A 40 -27.05 -22.32 37.37
N TRP A 41 -27.23 -21.02 37.58
CA TRP A 41 -27.54 -20.50 38.92
C TRP A 41 -28.86 -21.07 39.47
N LEU A 42 -29.91 -21.17 38.66
CA LEU A 42 -31.17 -21.77 39.02
C LEU A 42 -31.01 -23.26 39.38
N VAL A 43 -30.18 -24.01 38.66
CA VAL A 43 -29.83 -25.40 39.00
C VAL A 43 -29.15 -25.44 40.36
N VAL A 44 -28.09 -24.64 40.58
CA VAL A 44 -27.36 -24.61 41.86
C VAL A 44 -28.28 -24.22 43.01
N ARG A 45 -29.07 -23.17 42.86
CA ARG A 45 -30.02 -22.70 43.86
C ARG A 45 -31.05 -23.77 44.21
N THR A 46 -31.62 -24.44 43.19
CA THR A 46 -32.59 -25.52 43.40
C THR A 46 -31.99 -26.71 44.15
N LEU A 47 -30.76 -27.11 43.80
CA LEU A 47 -30.04 -28.19 44.49
C LEU A 47 -29.78 -27.87 45.97
N LEU A 48 -29.37 -26.65 46.27
CA LEU A 48 -29.10 -26.20 47.64
C LEU A 48 -30.38 -26.12 48.47
N ILE A 49 -31.50 -25.68 47.89
CA ILE A 49 -32.80 -25.57 48.57
C ILE A 49 -33.43 -26.97 48.79
N ALA A 50 -33.34 -27.86 47.80
CA ALA A 50 -33.96 -29.18 47.83
C ALA A 50 -33.38 -30.15 48.90
N LYS A 51 -32.17 -29.84 49.43
CA LYS A 51 -31.50 -30.65 50.49
C LYS A 51 -31.52 -32.16 50.22
N GLY A 52 -31.40 -32.56 48.93
CA GLY A 52 -31.38 -33.97 48.52
C GLY A 52 -32.73 -34.56 48.06
N ASN A 53 -33.85 -33.88 48.24
CA ASN A 53 -35.13 -34.30 47.67
C ASN A 53 -35.34 -33.69 46.28
N LEU A 54 -34.93 -34.41 45.22
CA LEU A 54 -34.93 -33.96 43.84
C LEU A 54 -36.21 -34.33 43.07
N SER A 55 -37.16 -35.04 43.72
CA SER A 55 -38.44 -35.39 43.12
C SER A 55 -39.25 -34.10 42.84
N ASN A 56 -39.68 -33.91 41.62
CA ASN A 56 -40.42 -32.73 41.13
C ASN A 56 -39.59 -31.42 40.98
N THR A 57 -38.28 -31.51 40.84
CA THR A 57 -37.46 -30.31 40.53
C THR A 57 -37.22 -30.18 39.05
N PRO A 58 -37.24 -28.94 38.43
CA PRO A 58 -37.04 -28.71 36.99
C PRO A 58 -35.58 -28.71 36.58
N LEU A 59 -34.69 -29.48 37.23
CA LEU A 59 -33.25 -29.47 37.00
C LEU A 59 -32.87 -29.88 35.57
N ILE A 60 -33.54 -30.93 35.06
CA ILE A 60 -33.32 -31.44 33.71
C ILE A 60 -33.72 -30.38 32.70
N ASP A 61 -34.84 -29.70 32.90
CA ASP A 61 -35.33 -28.64 32.02
C ASP A 61 -34.34 -27.45 31.99
N TYR A 62 -33.84 -27.00 33.14
CA TYR A 62 -32.83 -25.93 33.21
C TYR A 62 -31.54 -26.32 32.50
N ALA A 63 -31.07 -27.56 32.70
CA ALA A 63 -29.86 -28.04 32.01
C ALA A 63 -30.06 -28.14 30.50
N LEU A 64 -31.22 -28.67 30.06
CA LEU A 64 -31.56 -28.78 28.65
C LEU A 64 -31.66 -27.39 27.98
N TRP A 65 -32.37 -26.46 28.62
CA TRP A 65 -32.45 -25.09 28.10
C TRP A 65 -31.11 -24.37 28.11
N ALA A 66 -30.27 -24.57 29.12
CA ALA A 66 -28.92 -24.02 29.13
C ALA A 66 -28.09 -24.51 27.93
N PHE A 67 -28.21 -25.81 27.61
CA PHE A 67 -27.56 -26.39 26.44
C PHE A 67 -28.11 -25.80 25.10
N VAL A 68 -29.43 -25.83 24.93
CA VAL A 68 -30.10 -25.33 23.70
C VAL A 68 -29.77 -23.86 23.47
N ILE A 69 -29.84 -23.03 24.51
CA ILE A 69 -29.54 -21.60 24.39
C ILE A 69 -28.04 -21.36 24.10
N SER A 70 -27.15 -22.18 24.69
CA SER A 70 -25.71 -22.08 24.37
C SER A 70 -25.43 -22.40 22.91
N VAL A 71 -26.06 -23.43 22.35
CA VAL A 71 -25.95 -23.76 20.91
C VAL A 71 -26.55 -22.66 20.05
N ALA A 72 -27.73 -22.15 20.40
CA ALA A 72 -28.35 -21.02 19.66
C ALA A 72 -27.46 -19.76 19.69
N ASN A 73 -26.85 -19.48 20.85
CA ASN A 73 -25.92 -18.36 21.00
C ASN A 73 -24.66 -18.51 20.11
N LEU A 74 -24.11 -19.73 20.05
CA LEU A 74 -22.98 -20.03 19.14
C LEU A 74 -23.35 -19.83 17.68
N LEU A 75 -24.53 -20.30 17.25
CA LEU A 75 -25.00 -20.12 15.89
C LEU A 75 -25.25 -18.64 15.55
N LEU A 76 -25.82 -17.90 16.49
CA LEU A 76 -26.06 -16.46 16.34
C LEU A 76 -24.74 -15.68 16.20
N TYR A 77 -23.73 -16.02 17.00
CA TYR A 77 -22.40 -15.43 16.92
C TYR A 77 -21.73 -15.76 15.58
N PHE A 78 -21.82 -17.02 15.14
CA PHE A 78 -21.31 -17.43 13.83
C PHE A 78 -21.97 -16.64 12.69
N LEU A 79 -23.28 -16.44 12.74
CA LEU A 79 -24.01 -15.65 11.75
C LEU A 79 -23.55 -14.18 11.77
N ALA A 80 -23.38 -13.59 12.95
CA ALA A 80 -22.88 -12.22 13.10
C ALA A 80 -21.48 -12.06 12.48
N LEU A 81 -20.56 -13.01 12.75
CA LEU A 81 -19.22 -13.03 12.18
C LEU A 81 -19.26 -13.25 10.66
N MET A 82 -20.10 -14.13 10.16
CA MET A 82 -20.22 -14.35 8.72
C MET A 82 -20.61 -13.07 7.97
N LEU A 83 -21.57 -12.30 8.50
CA LEU A 83 -21.98 -11.01 7.92
C LEU A 83 -20.85 -9.98 7.97
N SER A 84 -20.10 -9.90 9.07
CA SER A 84 -18.97 -8.99 9.20
C SER A 84 -17.82 -9.34 8.26
N HIS A 85 -17.49 -10.63 8.10
CA HIS A 85 -16.49 -11.09 7.14
C HIS A 85 -16.87 -10.76 5.69
N LEU A 86 -18.13 -10.97 5.31
CA LEU A 86 -18.63 -10.58 3.98
C LEU A 86 -18.51 -9.07 3.74
N ALA A 87 -18.75 -8.26 4.78
CA ALA A 87 -18.55 -6.82 4.70
C ALA A 87 -17.06 -6.45 4.60
N ALA A 88 -16.20 -7.09 5.40
CA ALA A 88 -14.75 -6.85 5.45
C ALA A 88 -14.08 -7.16 4.11
N PHE A 89 -14.31 -8.34 3.52
CA PHE A 89 -13.77 -8.69 2.20
C PHE A 89 -14.21 -7.71 1.12
N ARG A 90 -15.44 -7.20 1.23
CA ARG A 90 -15.96 -6.24 0.28
C ARG A 90 -15.29 -4.87 0.40
N ILE A 91 -15.10 -4.40 1.64
CA ILE A 91 -14.39 -3.15 1.92
C ILE A 91 -12.96 -3.25 1.39
N GLU A 92 -12.23 -4.29 1.76
CA GLU A 92 -10.85 -4.54 1.36
C GLU A 92 -10.70 -4.58 -0.16
N THR A 93 -11.53 -5.38 -0.85
CA THR A 93 -11.50 -5.48 -2.32
C THR A 93 -11.82 -4.14 -2.99
N ASN A 94 -12.79 -3.39 -2.47
CA ASN A 94 -13.15 -2.09 -3.03
C ASN A 94 -12.11 -1.00 -2.72
N MET A 95 -11.43 -1.06 -1.58
CA MET A 95 -10.29 -0.19 -1.26
C MET A 95 -9.18 -0.39 -2.29
N ARG A 96 -8.74 -1.63 -2.51
CA ARG A 96 -7.73 -1.97 -3.52
C ARG A 96 -8.16 -1.52 -4.92
N ARG A 97 -9.40 -1.85 -5.31
CA ARG A 97 -9.94 -1.47 -6.63
C ARG A 97 -9.94 0.05 -6.83
N LYS A 98 -10.47 0.81 -5.88
CA LYS A 98 -10.51 2.28 -5.98
C LYS A 98 -9.13 2.90 -5.98
N ALA A 99 -8.19 2.38 -5.16
CA ALA A 99 -6.80 2.81 -5.16
C ALA A 99 -6.16 2.60 -6.53
N MET A 100 -6.26 1.39 -7.08
CA MET A 100 -5.74 1.10 -8.42
C MET A 100 -6.37 1.96 -9.51
N GLN A 101 -7.70 2.17 -9.47
CA GLN A 101 -8.39 3.04 -10.42
C GLN A 101 -7.91 4.50 -10.35
N ARG A 102 -7.62 5.01 -9.15
CA ARG A 102 -7.09 6.37 -8.99
C ARG A 102 -5.64 6.47 -9.47
N LEU A 103 -4.80 5.49 -9.12
CA LEU A 103 -3.42 5.43 -9.59
C LEU A 103 -3.33 5.33 -11.13
N MET A 104 -4.20 4.54 -11.76
CA MET A 104 -4.27 4.46 -13.23
C MET A 104 -4.65 5.79 -13.89
N ARG A 105 -5.32 6.68 -13.18
CA ARG A 105 -5.67 8.03 -13.65
C ARG A 105 -4.65 9.09 -13.24
N ALA A 106 -3.71 8.74 -12.38
CA ALA A 106 -2.66 9.64 -11.92
C ALA A 106 -1.79 10.15 -13.10
N PRO A 107 -1.17 11.32 -12.95
CA PRO A 107 -0.09 11.74 -13.85
C PRO A 107 1.04 10.72 -13.84
N LEU A 108 1.68 10.49 -14.99
CA LEU A 108 2.80 9.56 -15.08
C LEU A 108 3.97 9.99 -14.16
N GLY A 109 4.19 11.29 -14.02
CA GLY A 109 5.22 11.83 -13.15
C GLY A 109 5.02 11.48 -11.69
N TYR A 110 3.79 11.47 -11.20
CA TYR A 110 3.49 11.03 -9.83
C TYR A 110 3.94 9.59 -9.57
N LEU A 111 3.67 8.69 -10.53
CA LEU A 111 4.05 7.27 -10.39
C LEU A 111 5.58 7.07 -10.43
N ASP A 112 6.29 7.92 -11.15
CA ASP A 112 7.75 7.86 -11.27
C ASP A 112 8.46 8.29 -9.97
N GLU A 113 7.86 9.21 -9.22
CA GLU A 113 8.36 9.70 -7.93
C GLU A 113 8.06 8.74 -6.76
N GLN A 114 7.06 7.87 -6.91
CA GLN A 114 6.63 6.98 -5.81
C GLN A 114 7.47 5.71 -5.72
N ASN A 115 7.78 5.31 -4.50
CA ASN A 115 8.40 4.02 -4.23
C ASN A 115 7.38 2.88 -4.42
N THR A 116 7.61 2.01 -5.41
CA THR A 116 6.71 0.89 -5.75
C THR A 116 6.48 -0.07 -4.57
N GLY A 117 7.50 -0.30 -3.74
CA GLY A 117 7.38 -1.12 -2.53
C GLY A 117 6.44 -0.52 -1.50
N ARG A 118 6.53 0.82 -1.30
CA ARG A 118 5.63 1.56 -0.41
C ARG A 118 4.19 1.53 -0.94
N MET A 119 3.99 1.77 -2.24
CA MET A 119 2.66 1.70 -2.85
C MET A 119 2.03 0.32 -2.67
N ARG A 120 2.79 -0.75 -2.94
CA ARG A 120 2.34 -2.13 -2.74
C ARG A 120 1.93 -2.38 -1.30
N LYS A 121 2.74 -1.98 -0.31
CA LYS A 121 2.44 -2.14 1.11
C LYS A 121 1.11 -1.47 1.46
N ILE A 122 0.92 -0.20 1.08
CA ILE A 122 -0.30 0.55 1.38
C ILE A 122 -1.54 -0.09 0.72
N ILE A 123 -1.44 -0.49 -0.54
CA ILE A 123 -2.58 -1.02 -1.29
C ILE A 123 -2.94 -2.44 -0.82
N ASP A 124 -1.96 -3.28 -0.52
CA ASP A 124 -2.17 -4.70 -0.25
C ASP A 124 -2.20 -4.99 1.25
N GLU A 125 -1.13 -4.69 1.98
CA GLU A 125 -0.98 -5.04 3.39
C GLU A 125 -1.84 -4.15 4.30
N ASP A 126 -1.76 -2.81 4.14
CA ASP A 126 -2.51 -1.89 4.99
C ASP A 126 -4.02 -2.01 4.74
N SER A 127 -4.47 -2.25 3.48
CA SER A 127 -5.88 -2.56 3.21
C SER A 127 -6.34 -3.84 3.90
N GLY A 128 -5.47 -4.85 4.02
CA GLY A 128 -5.75 -6.09 4.77
C GLY A 128 -5.95 -5.87 6.27
N GLN A 129 -5.27 -4.88 6.87
CA GLN A 129 -5.45 -4.56 8.30
C GLN A 129 -6.88 -4.07 8.62
N THR A 130 -7.54 -3.40 7.67
CA THR A 130 -8.94 -3.00 7.85
C THR A 130 -9.89 -4.20 7.96
N HIS A 131 -9.50 -5.35 7.40
CA HIS A 131 -10.26 -6.58 7.49
C HIS A 131 -10.41 -7.05 8.94
N THR A 132 -9.31 -7.13 9.70
CA THR A 132 -9.33 -7.56 11.10
C THR A 132 -10.26 -6.67 11.94
N PHE A 133 -10.18 -5.36 11.76
CA PHE A 133 -11.05 -4.42 12.46
C PHE A 133 -12.54 -4.64 12.12
N VAL A 134 -12.89 -4.76 10.84
CA VAL A 134 -14.29 -4.88 10.41
C VAL A 134 -14.85 -6.27 10.68
N ALA A 135 -14.07 -7.33 10.45
CA ALA A 135 -14.53 -8.71 10.54
C ALA A 135 -14.71 -9.18 11.99
N HIS A 136 -13.76 -8.84 12.87
CA HIS A 136 -13.71 -9.39 14.22
C HIS A 136 -14.07 -8.36 15.29
N LEU A 137 -13.47 -7.17 15.22
CA LEU A 137 -13.59 -6.22 16.32
C LEU A 137 -14.90 -5.45 16.31
N LEU A 138 -15.42 -5.10 15.15
CA LEU A 138 -16.66 -4.34 15.08
C LEU A 138 -17.89 -5.10 15.63
N PRO A 139 -18.10 -6.40 15.34
CA PRO A 139 -19.09 -7.21 16.04
C PRO A 139 -18.83 -7.29 17.54
N ASP A 140 -17.58 -7.50 17.94
CA ASP A 140 -17.21 -7.61 19.34
C ASP A 140 -17.46 -6.32 20.14
N VAL A 141 -17.39 -5.13 19.54
CA VAL A 141 -17.75 -3.86 20.19
C VAL A 141 -19.13 -3.90 20.81
N ALA A 142 -20.14 -4.38 20.06
CA ALA A 142 -21.51 -4.44 20.55
C ALA A 142 -21.62 -5.41 21.75
N SER A 143 -21.01 -6.59 21.64
CA SER A 143 -20.95 -7.56 22.73
C SER A 143 -20.19 -7.03 23.95
N CYS A 144 -19.03 -6.35 23.74
CA CYS A 144 -18.22 -5.77 24.82
C CYS A 144 -18.90 -4.64 25.59
N VAL A 145 -19.90 -3.99 25.01
CA VAL A 145 -20.69 -2.96 25.70
C VAL A 145 -21.93 -3.56 26.33
N VAL A 146 -22.68 -4.37 25.58
CA VAL A 146 -23.99 -4.86 25.98
C VAL A 146 -23.88 -5.95 27.06
N ALA A 147 -22.93 -6.89 26.93
CA ALA A 147 -22.79 -7.98 27.91
C ALA A 147 -22.38 -7.49 29.32
N PRO A 148 -21.38 -6.60 29.51
CA PRO A 148 -21.09 -6.06 30.84
C PRO A 148 -22.25 -5.28 31.46
N ILE A 149 -22.99 -4.50 30.67
CA ILE A 149 -24.20 -3.80 31.15
C ILE A 149 -25.23 -4.82 31.60
N GLY A 150 -25.48 -5.88 30.82
CA GLY A 150 -26.38 -6.97 31.20
C GLY A 150 -25.93 -7.68 32.46
N VAL A 151 -24.62 -7.93 32.65
CA VAL A 151 -24.08 -8.53 33.89
C VAL A 151 -24.31 -7.58 35.06
N ILE A 152 -24.01 -6.30 34.97
CA ILE A 152 -24.23 -5.33 36.04
C ILE A 152 -25.71 -5.32 36.45
N VAL A 153 -26.62 -5.24 35.48
CA VAL A 153 -28.07 -5.32 35.75
C VAL A 153 -28.43 -6.61 36.48
N LEU A 154 -27.89 -7.76 36.03
CA LEU A 154 -28.12 -9.07 36.66
C LEU A 154 -27.61 -9.12 38.09
N LEU A 155 -26.40 -8.62 38.37
CA LEU A 155 -25.81 -8.60 39.70
C LEU A 155 -26.70 -7.84 40.67
N PHE A 156 -27.20 -6.67 40.31
CA PHE A 156 -28.09 -5.86 41.15
C PHE A 156 -29.51 -6.43 41.25
N ALA A 157 -30.02 -7.10 40.23
CA ALA A 157 -31.33 -7.73 40.21
C ALA A 157 -31.39 -8.99 41.10
N VAL A 158 -30.28 -9.73 41.23
CA VAL A 158 -30.18 -10.94 42.03
C VAL A 158 -29.96 -10.60 43.52
N ASP A 159 -28.98 -9.72 43.80
CA ASP A 159 -28.68 -9.30 45.18
C ASP A 159 -27.93 -7.95 45.13
N TRP A 160 -28.55 -6.88 45.58
CA TRP A 160 -27.97 -5.55 45.51
C TRP A 160 -26.75 -5.38 46.44
N GLN A 161 -26.67 -6.08 47.55
CA GLN A 161 -25.58 -5.99 48.54
C GLN A 161 -24.31 -6.67 47.98
N LEU A 162 -24.46 -7.90 47.47
CA LEU A 162 -23.39 -8.58 46.76
C LEU A 162 -23.04 -7.88 45.44
N GLY A 163 -24.03 -7.30 44.76
CA GLY A 163 -23.84 -6.50 43.56
C GLY A 163 -22.94 -5.28 43.80
N THR A 164 -23.18 -4.53 44.88
CA THR A 164 -22.31 -3.41 45.28
C THR A 164 -20.89 -3.86 45.60
N ALA A 165 -20.73 -4.98 46.30
CA ALA A 165 -19.43 -5.57 46.59
C ALA A 165 -18.68 -5.99 45.33
N ALA A 166 -19.39 -6.58 44.36
CA ALA A 166 -18.83 -6.97 43.05
C ALA A 166 -18.37 -5.78 42.18
N MET A 167 -18.96 -4.59 42.37
CA MET A 167 -18.54 -3.38 41.65
C MET A 167 -17.17 -2.88 42.11
N ILE A 168 -16.68 -3.17 43.29
CA ILE A 168 -15.37 -2.68 43.79
C ILE A 168 -14.22 -3.17 42.89
N PRO A 169 -14.02 -4.48 42.65
CA PRO A 169 -12.96 -4.98 41.79
C PRO A 169 -13.17 -4.52 40.34
N LEU A 170 -14.41 -4.42 39.85
CA LEU A 170 -14.72 -4.00 38.50
C LEU A 170 -14.36 -2.51 38.25
N ILE A 171 -14.75 -1.63 39.16
CA ILE A 171 -14.38 -0.20 39.08
C ILE A 171 -12.85 -0.02 39.15
N GLY A 172 -12.20 -0.80 40.05
CA GLY A 172 -10.74 -0.81 40.13
C GLY A 172 -10.07 -1.21 38.82
N ALA A 173 -10.54 -2.31 38.19
CA ALA A 173 -10.02 -2.79 36.92
C ALA A 173 -10.24 -1.79 35.78
N ILE A 174 -11.46 -1.21 35.66
CA ILE A 174 -11.78 -0.19 34.66
C ILE A 174 -10.94 1.09 34.88
N GLY A 175 -10.74 1.51 36.13
CA GLY A 175 -9.90 2.68 36.46
C GLY A 175 -8.44 2.47 36.05
N ILE A 176 -7.87 1.30 36.34
CA ILE A 176 -6.50 0.95 35.92
C ILE A 176 -6.41 0.90 34.41
N MET A 177 -7.38 0.28 33.71
CA MET A 177 -7.44 0.24 32.27
C MET A 177 -7.52 1.67 31.66
N GLY A 178 -8.35 2.55 32.22
CA GLY A 178 -8.44 3.95 31.78
C GLY A 178 -7.12 4.70 31.95
N TYR A 179 -6.38 4.43 33.05
CA TYR A 179 -5.03 4.96 33.23
C TYR A 179 -4.06 4.45 32.15
N MET A 180 -4.12 3.14 31.81
CA MET A 180 -3.28 2.53 30.76
C MET A 180 -3.59 3.10 29.37
N MET A 181 -4.85 3.43 29.08
CA MET A 181 -5.30 3.98 27.80
C MET A 181 -5.11 5.52 27.67
N ASN A 182 -4.44 6.17 28.60
CA ASN A 182 -4.20 7.61 28.55
C ASN A 182 -3.43 8.00 27.26
N PRO A 183 -3.78 9.11 26.59
CA PRO A 183 -3.11 9.59 25.38
C PRO A 183 -1.59 9.75 25.47
N LYS A 184 -1.04 10.02 26.66
CA LYS A 184 0.41 10.02 26.90
C LYS A 184 1.06 8.67 26.62
N ASN A 185 0.36 7.57 26.83
CA ASN A 185 0.84 6.22 26.56
C ASN A 185 0.73 5.84 25.08
N ASN A 186 -0.15 6.49 24.30
CA ASN A 186 -0.23 6.32 22.85
C ASN A 186 1.04 6.83 22.12
N GLN A 187 1.80 7.73 22.72
CA GLN A 187 3.08 8.18 22.17
C GLN A 187 4.11 7.05 22.16
N PHE A 188 4.10 6.18 23.19
CA PHE A 188 4.95 4.98 23.21
C PHE A 188 4.60 3.98 22.11
N GLN A 189 3.31 3.83 21.83
CA GLN A 189 2.83 2.96 20.74
C GLN A 189 3.36 3.42 19.37
N ARG A 190 3.33 4.72 19.10
CA ARG A 190 3.87 5.30 17.85
C ARG A 190 5.38 5.07 17.76
N LEU A 191 6.12 5.40 18.81
CA LEU A 191 7.57 5.18 18.86
C LEU A 191 7.93 3.70 18.65
N TYR A 192 7.13 2.77 19.19
CA TYR A 192 7.30 1.33 18.98
C TYR A 192 7.12 0.94 17.51
N LEU A 193 6.05 1.43 16.86
CA LEU A 193 5.78 1.16 15.44
C LEU A 193 6.85 1.76 14.54
N ASP A 194 7.27 3.00 14.81
CA ASP A 194 8.32 3.69 14.05
C ASP A 194 9.67 2.95 14.16
N ALA A 195 10.01 2.48 15.35
CA ALA A 195 11.24 1.72 15.58
C ALA A 195 11.18 0.34 14.90
N GLN A 196 10.02 -0.31 14.88
CA GLN A 196 9.80 -1.58 14.18
C GLN A 196 9.91 -1.39 12.66
N GLU A 197 9.32 -0.33 12.12
CA GLU A 197 9.40 0.00 10.69
C GLU A 197 10.84 0.30 10.27
N LYS A 198 11.56 1.10 11.06
CA LYS A 198 12.98 1.40 10.83
C LYS A 198 13.83 0.13 10.84
N MET A 199 13.64 -0.74 11.84
CA MET A 199 14.38 -2.01 11.92
C MET A 199 14.07 -2.90 10.71
N GLY A 200 12.81 -2.97 10.27
CA GLY A 200 12.40 -3.71 9.08
C GLY A 200 13.05 -3.17 7.80
N ALA A 201 13.12 -1.86 7.63
CA ALA A 201 13.77 -1.22 6.48
C ALA A 201 15.28 -1.54 6.44
N GLU A 202 15.98 -1.40 7.56
CA GLU A 202 17.41 -1.72 7.67
C GLU A 202 17.68 -3.22 7.45
N ALA A 203 16.77 -4.10 7.89
CA ALA A 203 16.86 -5.54 7.64
C ALA A 203 16.79 -5.88 6.15
N VAL A 204 15.87 -5.24 5.41
CA VAL A 204 15.76 -5.42 3.95
C VAL A 204 17.02 -4.93 3.24
N GLU A 205 17.58 -3.79 3.65
CA GLU A 205 18.83 -3.26 3.10
C GLU A 205 19.99 -4.23 3.36
N TYR A 206 20.07 -4.77 4.59
CA TYR A 206 21.08 -5.78 4.96
C TYR A 206 20.98 -7.02 4.08
N VAL A 207 19.77 -7.58 3.90
CA VAL A 207 19.53 -8.77 3.05
C VAL A 207 19.96 -8.52 1.61
N ARG A 208 19.64 -7.35 1.05
CA ARG A 208 20.10 -6.95 -0.29
C ARG A 208 21.62 -6.82 -0.38
N GLY A 209 22.26 -6.39 0.70
CA GLY A 209 23.71 -6.21 0.80
C GLY A 209 24.48 -7.50 1.15
N ILE A 210 23.80 -8.64 1.45
CA ILE A 210 24.47 -9.90 1.84
C ILE A 210 25.59 -10.34 0.87
N PRO A 211 25.41 -10.28 -0.47
CA PRO A 211 26.47 -10.64 -1.40
C PRO A 211 27.75 -9.80 -1.18
N VAL A 212 27.58 -8.49 -0.98
CA VAL A 212 28.69 -7.57 -0.70
C VAL A 212 29.35 -7.90 0.63
N VAL A 213 28.56 -8.10 1.69
CA VAL A 213 29.04 -8.47 3.02
C VAL A 213 29.87 -9.76 2.98
N LYS A 214 29.40 -10.76 2.21
CA LYS A 214 30.12 -12.04 2.04
C LYS A 214 31.41 -11.91 1.25
N VAL A 215 31.39 -11.17 0.14
CA VAL A 215 32.59 -10.97 -0.70
C VAL A 215 33.70 -10.24 0.09
N PHE A 216 33.32 -9.24 0.88
CA PHE A 216 34.27 -8.49 1.69
C PHE A 216 34.51 -9.08 3.08
N GLN A 217 34.00 -10.30 3.36
CA GLN A 217 34.17 -11.03 4.64
C GLN A 217 33.80 -10.21 5.87
N GLN A 218 32.77 -9.35 5.74
CA GLN A 218 32.30 -8.50 6.82
C GLN A 218 31.29 -9.26 7.71
N THR A 219 31.14 -8.81 8.96
CA THR A 219 30.19 -9.39 9.92
C THR A 219 28.92 -8.53 10.01
N VAL A 220 27.86 -9.05 10.67
CA VAL A 220 26.63 -8.30 10.99
C VAL A 220 26.94 -7.00 11.75
N PHE A 221 27.98 -7.00 12.59
CA PHE A 221 28.42 -5.81 13.34
C PHE A 221 29.00 -4.72 12.44
N SER A 222 29.50 -5.08 11.25
CA SER A 222 29.96 -4.11 10.26
C SER A 222 28.79 -3.35 9.62
N PHE A 223 27.58 -3.91 9.65
CA PHE A 223 26.35 -3.23 9.23
C PHE A 223 25.74 -2.47 10.42
N LYS A 224 26.50 -1.47 10.89
CA LYS A 224 26.23 -0.74 12.13
C LYS A 224 24.79 -0.22 12.23
N ARG A 225 24.21 0.29 11.14
CA ARG A 225 22.83 0.81 11.10
C ARG A 225 21.80 -0.23 11.51
N PHE A 226 21.89 -1.45 10.95
CA PHE A 226 20.96 -2.53 11.27
C PHE A 226 21.14 -2.98 12.73
N TYR A 227 22.37 -3.16 13.18
CA TYR A 227 22.66 -3.48 14.58
C TYR A 227 22.11 -2.42 15.54
N ASP A 228 22.38 -1.14 15.28
CA ASP A 228 21.89 -0.04 16.11
C ASP A 228 20.35 0.04 16.12
N SER A 229 19.69 -0.28 15.01
CA SER A 229 18.22 -0.33 14.92
C SER A 229 17.64 -1.45 15.77
N ILE A 230 18.27 -2.65 15.79
CA ILE A 230 17.88 -3.77 16.65
C ILE A 230 18.02 -3.38 18.13
N ILE A 231 19.16 -2.79 18.51
CA ILE A 231 19.40 -2.37 19.89
C ILE A 231 18.41 -1.28 20.32
N SER A 232 18.18 -0.29 19.48
CA SER A 232 17.20 0.78 19.73
C SER A 232 15.77 0.23 19.90
N TYR A 233 15.36 -0.69 19.02
CA TYR A 233 14.07 -1.37 19.13
C TYR A 233 13.97 -2.20 20.42
N ARG A 234 14.99 -3.00 20.74
CA ARG A 234 15.07 -3.77 21.99
C ARG A 234 14.89 -2.88 23.22
N ASP A 235 15.64 -1.79 23.30
CA ASP A 235 15.63 -0.90 24.46
C ASP A 235 14.27 -0.22 24.63
N LEU A 236 13.65 0.14 23.52
CA LEU A 236 12.29 0.68 23.52
C LEU A 236 11.26 -0.37 23.99
N VAL A 237 11.33 -1.61 23.48
CA VAL A 237 10.45 -2.71 23.89
C VAL A 237 10.59 -3.00 25.37
N ILE A 238 11.82 -3.08 25.89
CA ILE A 238 12.08 -3.29 27.32
C ILE A 238 11.45 -2.14 28.12
N LYS A 239 11.68 -0.90 27.73
CA LYS A 239 11.14 0.28 28.41
C LYS A 239 9.60 0.26 28.42
N CYS A 240 8.98 -0.01 27.27
CA CYS A 240 7.52 -0.15 27.17
C CYS A 240 7.00 -1.26 28.08
N THR A 241 7.60 -2.45 28.03
CA THR A 241 7.21 -3.61 28.85
C THR A 241 7.30 -3.29 30.35
N LEU A 242 8.37 -2.64 30.79
CA LEU A 242 8.54 -2.27 32.21
C LEU A 242 7.52 -1.23 32.67
N VAL A 243 7.16 -0.27 31.82
CA VAL A 243 6.11 0.73 32.11
C VAL A 243 4.75 0.06 32.26
N TRP A 244 4.44 -0.91 31.40
CA TRP A 244 3.15 -1.59 31.38
C TRP A 244 3.04 -2.72 32.42
N ARG A 245 4.15 -3.29 32.86
CA ARG A 245 4.18 -4.42 33.80
C ARG A 245 3.36 -4.18 35.07
N THR A 246 3.61 -3.08 35.74
CA THR A 246 2.96 -2.79 37.03
C THR A 246 1.47 -2.53 36.90
N PRO A 247 0.99 -1.61 36.03
CA PRO A 247 -0.45 -1.41 35.82
C PRO A 247 -1.15 -2.69 35.39
N MET A 248 -0.55 -3.48 34.47
CA MET A 248 -1.14 -4.73 33.98
C MET A 248 -1.27 -5.78 35.09
N SER A 249 -0.27 -5.88 35.97
CA SER A 249 -0.33 -6.79 37.11
C SER A 249 -1.47 -6.42 38.10
N PHE A 250 -1.63 -5.12 38.39
CA PHE A 250 -2.74 -4.65 39.22
C PHE A 250 -4.09 -4.82 38.52
N TYR A 251 -4.16 -4.61 37.20
CA TYR A 251 -5.38 -4.89 36.44
C TYR A 251 -5.80 -6.35 36.53
N ILE A 252 -4.86 -7.29 36.30
CA ILE A 252 -5.12 -8.73 36.40
C ILE A 252 -5.55 -9.10 37.82
N LEU A 253 -4.92 -8.55 38.85
CA LEU A 253 -5.30 -8.77 40.24
C LEU A 253 -6.71 -8.25 40.48
N ALA A 254 -7.03 -7.03 40.10
CA ALA A 254 -8.32 -6.40 40.29
C ALA A 254 -9.45 -7.18 39.61
N ILE A 255 -9.30 -7.53 38.33
CA ILE A 255 -10.34 -8.20 37.54
C ILE A 255 -10.60 -9.63 38.01
N ASN A 256 -9.66 -10.26 38.72
CA ASN A 256 -9.82 -11.59 39.30
C ASN A 256 -10.13 -11.57 40.81
N ALA A 257 -10.26 -10.39 41.42
CA ALA A 257 -10.47 -10.25 42.87
C ALA A 257 -11.91 -10.48 43.33
N PHE A 258 -12.84 -10.85 42.43
CA PHE A 258 -14.26 -11.03 42.77
C PHE A 258 -14.47 -11.95 43.97
N ALA A 259 -13.89 -13.14 43.96
CA ALA A 259 -14.03 -14.10 45.04
C ALA A 259 -13.48 -13.58 46.38
N PHE A 260 -12.35 -12.85 46.35
CA PHE A 260 -11.71 -12.29 47.54
C PHE A 260 -12.54 -11.20 48.24
N ILE A 261 -13.45 -10.55 47.51
CA ILE A 261 -14.35 -9.53 48.06
C ILE A 261 -15.74 -10.13 48.39
N LEU A 262 -16.27 -10.97 47.49
CA LEU A 262 -17.60 -11.55 47.65
C LEU A 262 -17.68 -12.54 48.81
N VAL A 263 -16.66 -13.40 49.06
CA VAL A 263 -16.68 -14.37 50.14
C VAL A 263 -16.72 -13.71 51.54
N PRO A 264 -15.85 -12.75 51.88
CA PRO A 264 -15.98 -12.03 53.16
C PRO A 264 -17.32 -11.28 53.31
N THR A 265 -17.81 -10.65 52.22
CA THR A 265 -19.11 -9.98 52.22
C THR A 265 -20.24 -10.95 52.52
N ALA A 266 -20.22 -12.14 51.90
CA ALA A 266 -21.21 -13.20 52.16
C ALA A 266 -21.17 -13.68 53.60
N ILE A 267 -19.99 -13.86 54.21
CA ILE A 267 -19.83 -14.25 55.60
C ILE A 267 -20.47 -13.21 56.53
N ILE A 268 -20.22 -11.91 56.24
CA ILE A 268 -20.82 -10.81 57.02
C ILE A 268 -22.35 -10.83 56.90
N LEU A 269 -22.89 -10.98 55.68
CA LEU A 269 -24.33 -11.01 55.42
C LEU A 269 -25.02 -12.19 56.14
N ILE A 270 -24.40 -13.37 56.11
CA ILE A 270 -24.88 -14.55 56.82
C ILE A 270 -24.85 -14.31 58.33
N GLY A 271 -23.78 -13.69 58.86
CA GLY A 271 -23.65 -13.33 60.26
C GLY A 271 -24.69 -12.32 60.75
N HIS A 272 -25.27 -11.52 59.86
CA HIS A 272 -26.37 -10.60 60.15
C HIS A 272 -27.77 -11.21 59.92
N GLY A 273 -27.86 -12.54 59.77
CA GLY A 273 -29.13 -13.26 59.67
C GLY A 273 -29.67 -13.45 58.24
N GLY A 274 -28.86 -13.21 57.22
CA GLY A 274 -29.22 -13.50 55.82
C GLY A 274 -29.36 -15.02 55.56
N ASP A 275 -30.23 -15.40 54.62
CA ASP A 275 -30.41 -16.80 54.22
C ASP A 275 -29.14 -17.38 53.58
N THR A 276 -28.47 -18.27 54.33
CA THR A 276 -27.19 -18.89 53.95
C THR A 276 -27.26 -19.55 52.58
N THR A 277 -28.34 -20.24 52.26
CA THR A 277 -28.53 -21.00 51.03
C THR A 277 -28.59 -20.06 49.82
N THR A 278 -29.38 -19.00 49.91
CA THR A 278 -29.52 -18.00 48.86
C THR A 278 -28.23 -17.20 48.66
N ILE A 279 -27.57 -16.78 49.73
CA ILE A 279 -26.32 -16.03 49.65
C ILE A 279 -25.22 -16.86 48.97
N ILE A 280 -25.06 -18.15 49.34
CA ILE A 280 -24.08 -19.04 48.72
C ILE A 280 -24.39 -19.23 47.22
N ALA A 281 -25.66 -19.46 46.85
CA ALA A 281 -26.05 -19.58 45.44
C ALA A 281 -25.72 -18.33 44.65
N ASN A 282 -25.96 -17.13 45.20
CA ASN A 282 -25.67 -15.86 44.57
C ASN A 282 -24.16 -15.62 44.40
N VAL A 283 -23.34 -15.95 45.41
CA VAL A 283 -21.87 -15.87 45.32
C VAL A 283 -21.33 -16.78 44.21
N ILE A 284 -21.86 -18.01 44.10
CA ILE A 284 -21.47 -18.94 43.04
C ILE A 284 -21.78 -18.35 41.68
N LEU A 285 -22.97 -17.77 41.46
CA LEU A 285 -23.30 -17.08 40.20
C LEU A 285 -22.29 -15.99 39.86
N TYR A 286 -21.98 -15.15 40.85
CA TYR A 286 -21.10 -13.99 40.62
C TYR A 286 -19.66 -14.40 40.29
N VAL A 287 -19.14 -15.43 40.94
CA VAL A 287 -17.81 -15.99 40.67
C VAL A 287 -17.76 -16.66 39.28
N VAL A 288 -18.82 -17.39 38.90
CA VAL A 288 -18.88 -18.10 37.63
C VAL A 288 -19.06 -17.12 36.45
N ILE A 289 -19.75 -15.97 36.65
CA ILE A 289 -19.92 -14.97 35.60
C ILE A 289 -18.73 -13.98 35.45
N ALA A 290 -17.86 -13.88 36.47
CA ALA A 290 -16.73 -12.96 36.49
C ALA A 290 -15.78 -13.10 35.27
N PRO A 291 -15.44 -14.32 34.79
CA PRO A 291 -14.62 -14.48 33.58
C PRO A 291 -15.22 -13.84 32.32
N LEU A 292 -16.57 -13.80 32.21
CA LEU A 292 -17.25 -13.15 31.11
C LEU A 292 -16.97 -11.63 31.11
N ILE A 293 -17.00 -11.00 32.28
CA ILE A 293 -16.63 -9.58 32.41
C ILE A 293 -15.17 -9.36 32.03
N ALA A 294 -14.27 -10.18 32.59
CA ALA A 294 -12.84 -10.08 32.32
C ALA A 294 -12.51 -10.19 30.82
N SER A 295 -13.13 -11.14 30.13
CA SER A 295 -12.91 -11.32 28.67
C SER A 295 -13.40 -10.13 27.86
N ASN A 296 -14.57 -9.56 28.18
CA ASN A 296 -15.11 -8.39 27.47
C ASN A 296 -14.27 -7.11 27.72
N VAL A 297 -13.75 -6.93 28.93
CA VAL A 297 -12.86 -5.80 29.24
C VAL A 297 -11.52 -5.94 28.49
N MET A 298 -10.96 -7.14 28.39
CA MET A 298 -9.75 -7.40 27.59
C MET A 298 -9.98 -7.14 26.10
N LYS A 299 -11.11 -7.59 25.54
CA LYS A 299 -11.48 -7.29 24.16
C LYS A 299 -11.59 -5.78 23.91
N ALA A 300 -12.17 -5.01 24.84
CA ALA A 300 -12.25 -3.56 24.72
C ALA A 300 -10.87 -2.88 24.67
N MET A 301 -9.87 -3.43 25.33
CA MET A 301 -8.49 -2.94 25.28
C MET A 301 -7.85 -3.13 23.89
N TYR A 302 -8.00 -4.31 23.30
CA TYR A 302 -7.48 -4.59 21.94
C TYR A 302 -8.20 -3.76 20.87
N LEU A 303 -9.51 -3.51 21.04
CA LEU A 303 -10.28 -2.67 20.13
C LEU A 303 -9.65 -1.31 19.86
N SER A 304 -9.10 -0.67 20.88
CA SER A 304 -8.46 0.65 20.76
C SER A 304 -7.23 0.60 19.84
N GLN A 305 -6.43 -0.46 19.94
CA GLN A 305 -5.23 -0.65 19.12
C GLN A 305 -5.60 -0.89 17.66
N ASP A 306 -6.53 -1.78 17.40
CA ASP A 306 -6.89 -2.17 16.04
C ASP A 306 -7.71 -1.09 15.33
N LEU A 307 -8.49 -0.30 16.09
CA LEU A 307 -9.13 0.92 15.56
C LEU A 307 -8.08 1.94 15.09
N PHE A 308 -7.00 2.11 15.85
CA PHE A 308 -5.90 2.98 15.46
C PHE A 308 -5.24 2.48 14.17
N MET A 309 -4.92 1.19 14.08
CA MET A 309 -4.31 0.59 12.88
C MET A 309 -5.22 0.70 11.64
N ALA A 310 -6.52 0.44 11.80
CA ALA A 310 -7.48 0.58 10.71
C ALA A 310 -7.63 2.03 10.23
N ASN A 311 -7.60 3.01 11.16
CA ASN A 311 -7.65 4.43 10.80
C ASN A 311 -6.40 4.86 10.05
N GLU A 312 -5.23 4.45 10.51
CA GLU A 312 -3.94 4.71 9.87
C GLU A 312 -3.89 4.12 8.45
N ALA A 313 -4.36 2.87 8.29
CA ALA A 313 -4.42 2.21 6.98
C ALA A 313 -5.30 2.97 5.98
N VAL A 314 -6.49 3.42 6.42
CA VAL A 314 -7.38 4.23 5.56
C VAL A 314 -6.74 5.57 5.22
N GLU A 315 -6.10 6.23 6.18
CA GLU A 315 -5.47 7.53 5.99
C GLU A 315 -4.31 7.46 5.00
N ARG A 316 -3.43 6.48 5.14
CA ARG A 316 -2.32 6.23 4.20
C ARG A 316 -2.81 5.93 2.79
N LEU A 317 -3.89 5.15 2.65
CA LEU A 317 -4.48 4.85 1.35
C LEU A 317 -5.09 6.12 0.72
N GLU A 318 -5.78 6.95 1.51
CA GLU A 318 -6.36 8.20 1.03
C GLU A 318 -5.25 9.17 0.62
N GLN A 319 -4.19 9.35 1.41
CA GLN A 319 -3.03 10.16 1.05
C GLN A 319 -2.35 9.68 -0.24
N LEU A 320 -2.15 8.37 -0.40
CA LEU A 320 -1.59 7.80 -1.64
C LEU A 320 -2.48 8.04 -2.86
N THR A 321 -3.79 8.17 -2.66
CA THR A 321 -4.77 8.31 -3.74
C THR A 321 -5.35 9.71 -3.86
N ASP A 322 -4.94 10.64 -3.01
CA ASP A 322 -5.30 12.06 -3.08
C ASP A 322 -4.39 12.78 -4.09
N ILE A 323 -4.60 12.42 -5.35
CA ILE A 323 -3.81 12.91 -6.48
C ILE A 323 -4.68 13.89 -7.24
N ALA A 324 -4.21 15.11 -7.39
CA ALA A 324 -4.83 16.06 -8.30
C ALA A 324 -4.68 15.54 -9.74
N PRO A 325 -5.76 15.23 -10.45
CA PRO A 325 -5.66 14.88 -11.86
C PRO A 325 -5.12 16.10 -12.63
N LEU A 326 -4.32 15.84 -13.67
CA LEU A 326 -3.96 16.90 -14.61
C LEU A 326 -5.25 17.53 -15.15
N SER A 327 -5.28 18.85 -15.22
CA SER A 327 -6.42 19.59 -15.76
C SER A 327 -6.75 19.09 -17.17
N GLN A 328 -8.01 18.79 -17.44
CA GLN A 328 -8.49 18.53 -18.79
C GLN A 328 -9.35 19.72 -19.22
N HIS A 329 -9.12 20.20 -20.44
CA HIS A 329 -9.99 21.20 -21.01
C HIS A 329 -11.34 20.57 -21.39
N ASP A 330 -12.44 21.30 -21.20
CA ASP A 330 -13.79 20.83 -21.53
C ASP A 330 -13.96 20.56 -23.04
N GLU A 331 -13.25 21.31 -23.89
CA GLU A 331 -13.20 21.15 -25.35
C GLU A 331 -11.77 20.82 -25.80
N PRO A 332 -11.37 19.53 -25.80
CA PRO A 332 -10.02 19.14 -26.18
C PRO A 332 -9.79 19.35 -27.68
N LYS A 333 -8.63 19.94 -28.00
CA LYS A 333 -8.17 20.17 -29.37
C LYS A 333 -7.37 18.98 -29.89
N ARG A 334 -7.36 18.82 -31.22
CA ARG A 334 -6.54 17.83 -31.93
C ARG A 334 -5.40 18.48 -32.66
N ALA A 335 -4.24 17.83 -32.65
CA ALA A 335 -3.11 18.24 -33.47
C ALA A 335 -3.32 17.73 -34.89
N GLU A 336 -3.08 18.62 -35.88
CA GLU A 336 -3.10 18.28 -37.33
C GLU A 336 -1.68 18.02 -37.88
N ALA A 337 -0.65 18.43 -37.13
CA ALA A 337 0.75 18.22 -37.42
C ALA A 337 1.49 17.65 -36.21
N TYR A 338 2.73 17.20 -36.40
CA TYR A 338 3.50 16.53 -35.35
C TYR A 338 4.84 17.23 -35.05
N ASP A 339 4.97 18.51 -35.40
CA ASP A 339 6.06 19.36 -34.91
C ASP A 339 5.87 19.61 -33.40
N ILE A 340 6.98 19.70 -32.67
CA ILE A 340 6.95 19.94 -31.23
C ILE A 340 7.66 21.25 -30.92
N ARG A 341 7.06 22.12 -30.10
CA ARG A 341 7.67 23.37 -29.64
C ARG A 341 7.60 23.52 -28.14
N PHE A 342 8.71 23.95 -27.59
CA PHE A 342 8.82 24.44 -26.21
C PHE A 342 8.99 25.95 -26.28
N ASP A 343 8.03 26.69 -25.73
CA ASP A 343 8.02 28.15 -25.74
C ASP A 343 8.21 28.63 -24.30
N ASP A 344 9.41 29.11 -23.96
CA ASP A 344 9.81 29.64 -22.64
C ASP A 344 9.44 28.72 -21.46
N VAL A 345 9.72 27.43 -21.63
CA VAL A 345 9.28 26.39 -20.66
C VAL A 345 10.17 26.36 -19.44
N SER A 346 9.55 26.50 -18.26
CA SER A 346 10.19 26.25 -16.96
C SER A 346 9.40 25.23 -16.16
N PHE A 347 10.11 24.31 -15.50
CA PHE A 347 9.53 23.25 -14.69
C PHE A 347 10.34 22.96 -13.42
N ARG A 348 9.63 22.69 -12.31
CA ARG A 348 10.21 22.31 -11.01
C ARG A 348 9.48 21.10 -10.45
N TYR A 349 10.23 20.11 -9.98
CA TYR A 349 9.68 18.97 -9.24
C TYR A 349 9.10 19.41 -7.88
N GLU A 350 8.08 18.73 -7.42
CA GLU A 350 7.47 19.01 -6.12
C GLU A 350 8.49 18.85 -4.99
N GLY A 351 8.56 19.82 -4.08
CA GLY A 351 9.55 19.85 -3.00
C GLY A 351 10.98 20.26 -3.39
N ALA A 352 11.28 20.50 -4.67
CA ALA A 352 12.59 20.99 -5.07
C ALA A 352 12.71 22.51 -4.86
N GLU A 353 13.91 22.98 -4.49
CA GLU A 353 14.19 24.41 -4.32
C GLU A 353 14.45 25.13 -5.67
N LYS A 354 15.00 24.42 -6.65
CA LYS A 354 15.40 24.97 -7.95
C LYS A 354 14.60 24.36 -9.09
N ASP A 355 14.47 25.10 -10.18
CA ASP A 355 13.89 24.59 -11.42
C ASP A 355 14.81 23.51 -12.02
N ALA A 356 14.20 22.43 -12.49
CA ALA A 356 14.89 21.34 -13.17
C ALA A 356 15.19 21.73 -14.64
N VAL A 357 14.33 22.58 -15.22
CA VAL A 357 14.54 23.22 -16.51
C VAL A 357 13.99 24.65 -16.45
N SER A 358 14.69 25.59 -17.09
CA SER A 358 14.40 27.01 -17.08
C SER A 358 14.49 27.60 -18.49
N HIS A 359 13.47 28.35 -18.87
CA HIS A 359 13.45 29.12 -20.13
C HIS A 359 13.80 28.30 -21.37
N ILE A 360 13.35 27.06 -21.46
CA ILE A 360 13.60 26.16 -22.59
C ILE A 360 12.84 26.66 -23.82
N ASN A 361 13.60 26.95 -24.87
CA ASN A 361 13.12 27.27 -26.23
C ASN A 361 13.69 26.24 -27.20
N LEU A 362 12.84 25.32 -27.70
CA LEU A 362 13.23 24.22 -28.55
C LEU A 362 12.15 23.94 -29.58
N THR A 363 12.52 23.81 -30.83
CA THR A 363 11.63 23.39 -31.92
C THR A 363 12.13 22.08 -32.51
N ILE A 364 11.24 21.09 -32.61
CA ILE A 364 11.46 19.81 -33.29
C ILE A 364 10.52 19.81 -34.51
N PRO A 365 10.99 20.09 -35.70
CA PRO A 365 10.13 20.10 -36.89
C PRO A 365 9.59 18.70 -37.19
N GLU A 366 8.42 18.62 -37.81
CA GLU A 366 7.82 17.35 -38.20
C GLU A 366 8.77 16.52 -39.08
N GLY A 367 8.89 15.23 -38.76
CA GLY A 367 9.75 14.29 -39.47
C GLY A 367 11.25 14.49 -39.24
N LYS A 368 11.67 15.37 -38.31
CA LYS A 368 13.07 15.65 -37.99
C LYS A 368 13.48 15.03 -36.65
N THR A 369 14.80 14.77 -36.54
CA THR A 369 15.43 14.24 -35.34
C THR A 369 16.19 15.34 -34.61
N VAL A 370 15.82 15.59 -33.35
CA VAL A 370 16.57 16.48 -32.45
C VAL A 370 17.18 15.67 -31.32
N ALA A 371 18.46 15.87 -31.04
CA ALA A 371 19.19 15.19 -29.98
C ALA A 371 19.47 16.15 -28.82
N LEU A 372 19.22 15.69 -27.58
CA LEU A 372 19.62 16.36 -26.36
C LEU A 372 20.92 15.75 -25.83
N VAL A 373 21.95 16.59 -25.63
CA VAL A 373 23.22 16.20 -25.04
C VAL A 373 23.57 17.10 -23.85
N GLY A 374 24.44 16.65 -22.98
CA GLY A 374 24.83 17.42 -21.78
C GLY A 374 25.18 16.51 -20.61
N ALA A 375 25.65 17.07 -19.51
CA ALA A 375 26.03 16.34 -18.30
C ALA A 375 24.84 15.58 -17.67
N SER A 376 25.12 14.56 -16.85
CA SER A 376 24.07 13.90 -16.08
C SER A 376 23.41 14.92 -15.13
N GLY A 377 22.09 14.89 -15.01
CA GLY A 377 21.34 15.84 -14.19
C GLY A 377 21.11 17.22 -14.83
N SER A 378 21.50 17.45 -16.08
CA SER A 378 21.32 18.76 -16.75
C SER A 378 19.88 19.10 -17.15
N GLY A 379 18.89 18.18 -16.99
CA GLY A 379 17.48 18.42 -17.31
C GLY A 379 16.97 17.73 -18.60
N LYS A 380 17.80 16.97 -19.33
CA LYS A 380 17.42 16.31 -20.59
C LYS A 380 16.20 15.40 -20.48
N THR A 381 16.21 14.49 -19.53
CA THR A 381 15.09 13.56 -19.25
C THR A 381 13.82 14.32 -18.84
N THR A 382 13.95 15.43 -18.12
CA THR A 382 12.83 16.29 -17.76
C THR A 382 12.20 16.90 -19.02
N ILE A 383 13.01 17.49 -19.94
CA ILE A 383 12.51 18.03 -21.21
C ILE A 383 11.74 16.96 -21.99
N ALA A 384 12.33 15.76 -22.15
CA ALA A 384 11.71 14.65 -22.86
C ALA A 384 10.36 14.21 -22.27
N ARG A 385 10.25 14.16 -20.94
CA ARG A 385 9.04 13.74 -20.22
C ARG A 385 7.92 14.79 -20.22
N LEU A 386 8.23 16.05 -20.51
CA LEU A 386 7.20 17.09 -20.67
C LEU A 386 6.40 16.93 -21.97
N ILE A 387 6.94 16.29 -23.02
CA ILE A 387 6.21 16.03 -24.28
C ILE A 387 4.96 15.16 -24.05
N PRO A 388 5.06 13.97 -23.42
CA PRO A 388 3.88 13.16 -23.09
C PRO A 388 3.13 13.67 -21.84
N ARG A 389 3.41 14.88 -21.36
CA ARG A 389 2.73 15.52 -20.24
C ARG A 389 2.77 14.66 -18.97
N PHE A 390 3.97 14.23 -18.54
CA PHE A 390 4.13 13.58 -17.23
C PHE A 390 3.78 14.53 -16.10
N TRP A 391 4.08 15.82 -16.29
CA TRP A 391 3.71 16.94 -15.44
C TRP A 391 3.28 18.13 -16.32
N ASP A 392 2.53 19.04 -15.74
CA ASP A 392 2.26 20.33 -16.36
C ASP A 392 3.44 21.28 -16.09
N VAL A 393 3.79 22.09 -17.11
CA VAL A 393 4.85 23.10 -16.99
C VAL A 393 4.42 24.22 -16.04
N ARG A 394 5.37 24.80 -15.33
CA ARG A 394 5.12 25.92 -14.42
C ARG A 394 4.99 27.23 -15.17
N HIS A 395 5.79 27.42 -16.21
CA HIS A 395 5.79 28.58 -17.09
C HIS A 395 5.97 28.13 -18.51
N GLY A 396 5.42 28.89 -19.46
CA GLY A 396 5.50 28.60 -20.89
C GLY A 396 4.50 27.52 -21.33
N SER A 397 4.76 26.97 -22.51
CA SER A 397 3.92 25.94 -23.11
C SER A 397 4.72 24.93 -23.93
N VAL A 398 4.23 23.68 -23.93
CA VAL A 398 4.69 22.62 -24.84
C VAL A 398 3.57 22.36 -25.82
N THR A 399 3.82 22.51 -27.11
CA THR A 399 2.82 22.34 -28.18
C THR A 399 3.20 21.22 -29.13
N ILE A 400 2.21 20.51 -29.67
CA ILE A 400 2.32 19.53 -30.74
C ILE A 400 1.39 19.99 -31.86
N GLY A 401 1.92 20.24 -33.06
CA GLY A 401 1.15 20.77 -34.19
C GLY A 401 0.44 22.08 -33.84
N GLY A 402 1.08 22.95 -33.04
CA GLY A 402 0.51 24.21 -32.56
C GLY A 402 -0.54 24.11 -31.47
N VAL A 403 -0.89 22.90 -30.99
CA VAL A 403 -1.83 22.66 -29.90
C VAL A 403 -1.07 22.39 -28.60
N ASP A 404 -1.38 23.13 -27.53
CA ASP A 404 -0.80 22.89 -26.20
C ASP A 404 -1.17 21.48 -25.71
N VAL A 405 -0.19 20.74 -25.19
CA VAL A 405 -0.42 19.37 -24.66
C VAL A 405 -1.44 19.34 -23.50
N ARG A 406 -1.67 20.49 -22.83
CA ARG A 406 -2.69 20.66 -21.80
C ARG A 406 -4.11 20.69 -22.36
N ASP A 407 -4.27 21.13 -23.62
CA ASP A 407 -5.55 21.20 -24.33
C ASP A 407 -5.89 19.90 -25.06
N MET A 408 -4.94 18.95 -25.17
CA MET A 408 -5.16 17.65 -25.82
C MET A 408 -5.81 16.63 -24.90
N ARG A 409 -6.59 15.69 -25.45
CA ARG A 409 -7.06 14.52 -24.71
C ARG A 409 -5.88 13.61 -24.37
N LYS A 410 -5.84 13.11 -23.13
CA LYS A 410 -4.76 12.22 -22.67
C LYS A 410 -4.57 10.97 -23.55
N ASP A 411 -5.67 10.35 -23.97
CA ASP A 411 -5.65 9.15 -24.83
C ASP A 411 -5.13 9.46 -26.25
N GLU A 412 -5.38 10.65 -26.77
CA GLU A 412 -4.86 11.11 -28.04
C GLU A 412 -3.37 11.43 -27.95
N LEU A 413 -2.97 12.21 -26.95
CA LEU A 413 -1.55 12.50 -26.69
C LEU A 413 -0.73 11.21 -26.56
N MET A 414 -1.26 10.24 -25.78
CA MET A 414 -0.59 8.95 -25.59
C MET A 414 -0.54 8.09 -26.87
N ARG A 415 -1.51 8.21 -27.78
CA ARG A 415 -1.44 7.55 -29.10
C ARG A 415 -0.39 8.16 -30.00
N ASN A 416 -0.24 9.48 -29.95
CA ASN A 416 0.67 10.21 -30.82
C ASN A 416 2.14 10.15 -30.40
N VAL A 417 2.43 9.80 -29.13
CA VAL A 417 3.81 9.77 -28.61
C VAL A 417 4.19 8.35 -28.21
N SER A 418 5.25 7.81 -28.79
CA SER A 418 5.93 6.59 -28.35
C SER A 418 7.14 6.96 -27.49
N PHE A 419 7.15 6.54 -26.24
CA PHE A 419 8.25 6.81 -25.31
C PHE A 419 9.03 5.52 -25.01
N VAL A 420 10.31 5.49 -25.33
CA VAL A 420 11.23 4.40 -24.98
C VAL A 420 12.05 4.86 -23.78
N PHE A 421 11.78 4.23 -22.63
CA PHE A 421 12.43 4.53 -21.36
C PHE A 421 13.85 3.99 -21.29
N GLN A 422 14.71 4.64 -20.51
CA GLN A 422 16.08 4.18 -20.20
C GLN A 422 16.09 2.77 -19.59
N ASN A 423 15.22 2.53 -18.61
CA ASN A 423 15.08 1.22 -18.00
C ASN A 423 14.01 0.42 -18.74
N THR A 424 14.46 -0.60 -19.49
CA THR A 424 13.56 -1.51 -20.19
C THR A 424 12.80 -2.38 -19.19
N HIS A 425 11.48 -2.45 -19.32
CA HIS A 425 10.66 -3.31 -18.47
C HIS A 425 9.74 -4.20 -19.29
N LEU A 426 9.88 -5.51 -19.08
CA LEU A 426 8.94 -6.50 -19.59
C LEU A 426 8.07 -7.01 -18.44
N PHE A 427 6.79 -7.18 -18.73
CA PHE A 427 5.85 -7.77 -17.79
C PHE A 427 6.06 -9.29 -17.72
N LYS A 428 5.79 -9.87 -16.56
CA LYS A 428 5.84 -11.35 -16.34
C LYS A 428 4.64 -12.03 -16.98
N THR A 429 4.53 -11.88 -18.29
CA THR A 429 3.52 -12.48 -19.16
C THR A 429 4.19 -13.03 -20.41
N SER A 430 3.42 -13.56 -21.36
CA SER A 430 3.96 -14.02 -22.64
C SER A 430 4.57 -12.86 -23.46
N LEU A 431 5.47 -13.20 -24.39
CA LEU A 431 6.06 -12.19 -25.28
C LEU A 431 5.01 -11.55 -26.18
N ILE A 432 4.03 -12.31 -26.66
CA ILE A 432 2.95 -11.76 -27.48
C ILE A 432 2.13 -10.71 -26.71
N GLU A 433 1.82 -10.96 -25.43
CA GLU A 433 1.14 -9.97 -24.59
C GLU A 433 2.01 -8.74 -24.36
N ASN A 434 3.32 -8.94 -24.12
CA ASN A 434 4.26 -7.84 -24.00
C ASN A 434 4.29 -6.96 -25.27
N LEU A 435 4.24 -7.53 -26.45
CA LEU A 435 4.20 -6.79 -27.71
C LEU A 435 2.85 -6.07 -27.90
N ARG A 436 1.74 -6.72 -27.56
CA ARG A 436 0.39 -6.14 -27.68
C ARG A 436 0.13 -4.91 -26.79
N TYR A 437 0.97 -4.65 -25.80
CA TYR A 437 0.92 -3.35 -25.10
C TYR A 437 1.19 -2.16 -26.05
N GLY A 438 1.90 -2.37 -27.18
CA GLY A 438 2.07 -1.34 -28.22
C GLY A 438 0.78 -1.11 -29.01
N ASN A 439 0.11 -2.20 -29.41
CA ASN A 439 -1.17 -2.19 -30.11
C ASN A 439 -1.96 -3.46 -29.79
N PRO A 440 -3.02 -3.37 -28.96
CA PRO A 440 -3.84 -4.52 -28.57
C PRO A 440 -4.52 -5.25 -29.74
N ASP A 441 -4.87 -4.50 -30.77
CA ASP A 441 -5.61 -4.98 -31.94
C ASP A 441 -4.69 -5.40 -33.12
N ALA A 442 -3.37 -5.47 -32.86
CA ALA A 442 -2.39 -5.83 -33.89
C ALA A 442 -2.62 -7.22 -34.48
N THR A 443 -2.60 -7.30 -35.81
CA THR A 443 -2.63 -8.57 -36.53
C THR A 443 -1.34 -9.34 -36.37
N THR A 444 -1.36 -10.65 -36.63
CA THR A 444 -0.16 -11.49 -36.59
C THR A 444 0.92 -10.98 -37.57
N GLU A 445 0.53 -10.48 -38.71
CA GLU A 445 1.43 -9.90 -39.70
C GLU A 445 2.14 -8.65 -39.20
N GLN A 446 1.39 -7.73 -38.53
CA GLN A 446 1.95 -6.53 -37.92
C GLN A 446 2.93 -6.88 -36.79
N ILE A 447 2.60 -7.87 -35.96
CA ILE A 447 3.47 -8.37 -34.90
C ILE A 447 4.76 -8.95 -35.49
N ASN A 448 4.66 -9.81 -36.51
CA ASN A 448 5.81 -10.39 -37.16
C ASN A 448 6.71 -9.34 -37.82
N ARG A 449 6.12 -8.34 -38.49
CA ARG A 449 6.84 -7.22 -39.05
C ARG A 449 7.60 -6.42 -37.97
N ALA A 450 6.96 -6.13 -36.84
CA ALA A 450 7.60 -5.42 -35.73
C ALA A 450 8.77 -6.20 -35.13
N ILE A 451 8.65 -7.53 -35.05
CA ILE A 451 9.72 -8.44 -34.61
C ILE A 451 10.92 -8.37 -35.56
N ASP A 452 10.68 -8.41 -36.86
CA ASP A 452 11.75 -8.36 -37.88
C ASP A 452 12.46 -7.00 -37.88
N LEU A 453 11.69 -5.90 -37.86
CA LEU A 453 12.22 -4.55 -37.81
C LEU A 453 13.01 -4.24 -36.53
N SER A 454 12.62 -4.84 -35.40
CA SER A 454 13.33 -4.69 -34.13
C SER A 454 14.53 -5.61 -33.98
N GLN A 455 14.84 -6.45 -34.99
CA GLN A 455 15.90 -7.45 -34.94
C GLN A 455 15.71 -8.46 -33.80
N SER A 456 14.46 -8.86 -33.51
CA SER A 456 14.10 -9.73 -32.38
C SER A 456 13.77 -11.18 -32.81
N ARG A 457 13.78 -11.49 -34.10
CA ARG A 457 13.39 -12.82 -34.62
C ARG A 457 14.17 -13.95 -33.98
N GLU A 458 15.49 -13.87 -33.94
CA GLU A 458 16.36 -14.89 -33.36
C GLU A 458 16.09 -15.15 -31.86
N ILE A 459 15.64 -14.12 -31.12
CA ILE A 459 15.29 -14.26 -29.71
C ILE A 459 14.08 -15.17 -29.60
N ILE A 460 13.05 -14.92 -30.42
CA ILE A 460 11.78 -15.64 -30.40
C ILE A 460 11.97 -17.09 -30.86
N ASP A 461 12.75 -17.30 -31.93
CA ASP A 461 12.99 -18.62 -32.50
C ASP A 461 13.81 -19.55 -31.56
N ARG A 462 14.62 -18.98 -30.66
CA ARG A 462 15.38 -19.70 -29.64
C ARG A 462 14.52 -20.12 -28.45
N LEU A 463 13.37 -19.47 -28.21
CA LEU A 463 12.55 -19.73 -27.04
C LEU A 463 11.66 -20.96 -27.23
N PRO A 464 11.47 -21.81 -26.19
CA PRO A 464 10.78 -23.09 -26.31
C PRO A 464 9.33 -23.01 -26.82
N GLN A 465 8.64 -21.92 -26.50
CA GLN A 465 7.25 -21.66 -26.89
C GLN A 465 7.13 -20.40 -27.78
N GLY A 466 8.26 -19.94 -28.36
CA GLY A 466 8.27 -18.77 -29.21
C GLY A 466 7.61 -17.54 -28.54
N LEU A 467 6.62 -16.97 -29.21
CA LEU A 467 5.85 -15.80 -28.71
C LEU A 467 5.02 -16.07 -27.45
N ASP A 468 4.64 -17.32 -27.20
CA ASP A 468 3.85 -17.69 -26.01
C ASP A 468 4.72 -17.91 -24.77
N THR A 469 6.05 -17.82 -24.89
CA THR A 469 6.97 -17.94 -23.77
C THR A 469 6.73 -16.84 -22.72
N VAL A 470 6.49 -17.25 -21.46
CA VAL A 470 6.31 -16.34 -20.32
C VAL A 470 7.67 -15.91 -19.80
N ILE A 471 7.89 -14.61 -19.73
CA ILE A 471 9.16 -13.99 -19.29
C ILE A 471 9.20 -13.87 -17.77
N GLY A 472 10.38 -14.16 -17.19
CA GLY A 472 10.62 -14.08 -15.75
C GLY A 472 9.94 -15.17 -14.91
N ALA A 473 9.34 -16.17 -15.55
CA ALA A 473 8.84 -17.39 -14.94
C ALA A 473 9.77 -18.57 -15.27
N GLU A 474 9.87 -19.54 -14.36
CA GLU A 474 10.59 -20.80 -14.56
C GLU A 474 12.05 -20.69 -15.09
N GLY A 475 12.69 -19.53 -14.82
CA GLY A 475 14.07 -19.30 -15.24
C GLY A 475 14.25 -18.76 -16.65
N THR A 476 13.18 -18.40 -17.38
CA THR A 476 13.30 -17.79 -18.71
C THR A 476 13.59 -16.30 -18.56
N TYR A 477 14.85 -15.93 -18.79
CA TYR A 477 15.31 -14.54 -18.70
C TYR A 477 15.93 -14.11 -20.04
N LEU A 478 15.67 -12.87 -20.42
CA LEU A 478 16.32 -12.20 -21.56
C LEU A 478 17.47 -11.34 -21.06
N SER A 479 18.55 -11.25 -21.83
CA SER A 479 19.62 -10.29 -21.58
C SER A 479 19.12 -8.84 -21.71
N GLY A 480 19.84 -7.87 -21.17
CA GLY A 480 19.46 -6.46 -21.27
C GLY A 480 19.24 -5.98 -22.72
N GLY A 481 20.13 -6.37 -23.64
CA GLY A 481 20.00 -6.03 -25.08
C GLY A 481 18.81 -6.73 -25.75
N GLU A 482 18.49 -7.97 -25.37
CA GLU A 482 17.31 -8.69 -25.86
C GLU A 482 16.01 -8.05 -25.36
N GLN A 483 15.94 -7.71 -24.05
CA GLN A 483 14.80 -6.99 -23.52
C GLN A 483 14.56 -5.67 -24.23
N GLN A 484 15.63 -4.94 -24.52
CA GLN A 484 15.57 -3.66 -25.23
C GLN A 484 15.02 -3.82 -26.64
N ARG A 485 15.46 -4.85 -27.40
CA ARG A 485 14.93 -5.15 -28.73
C ARG A 485 13.43 -5.48 -28.71
N ILE A 486 12.94 -6.21 -27.70
CA ILE A 486 11.50 -6.47 -27.51
C ILE A 486 10.73 -5.18 -27.16
N VAL A 487 11.31 -4.29 -26.36
CA VAL A 487 10.70 -2.97 -26.08
C VAL A 487 10.66 -2.10 -27.34
N LEU A 488 11.69 -2.17 -28.21
CA LEU A 488 11.68 -1.50 -29.51
C LEU A 488 10.62 -2.11 -30.44
N ALA A 489 10.43 -3.44 -30.45
CA ALA A 489 9.34 -4.07 -31.18
C ALA A 489 7.96 -3.55 -30.74
N ARG A 490 7.75 -3.35 -29.42
CA ARG A 490 6.55 -2.73 -28.87
C ARG A 490 6.35 -1.30 -29.38
N ALA A 491 7.42 -0.49 -29.42
CA ALA A 491 7.38 0.87 -29.93
C ALA A 491 7.12 0.94 -31.44
N ILE A 492 7.71 0.02 -32.23
CA ILE A 492 7.46 -0.13 -33.67
C ILE A 492 5.99 -0.52 -33.91
N LEU A 493 5.47 -1.48 -33.13
CA LEU A 493 4.09 -1.95 -33.25
C LEU A 493 3.05 -0.87 -32.92
N LYS A 494 3.40 0.05 -32.01
CA LYS A 494 2.58 1.22 -31.67
C LYS A 494 2.46 2.20 -32.82
N ASP A 495 3.50 2.34 -33.62
CA ASP A 495 3.59 3.18 -34.81
C ASP A 495 3.17 4.64 -34.60
N ALA A 496 3.53 5.24 -33.47
CA ALA A 496 3.22 6.64 -33.16
C ALA A 496 4.06 7.61 -34.05
N PRO A 497 3.48 8.76 -34.46
CA PRO A 497 4.17 9.74 -35.29
C PRO A 497 5.32 10.49 -34.57
N ILE A 498 5.27 10.55 -33.24
CA ILE A 498 6.30 11.15 -32.39
C ILE A 498 7.00 10.04 -31.60
N VAL A 499 8.32 10.05 -31.59
CA VAL A 499 9.16 9.09 -30.85
C VAL A 499 10.08 9.85 -29.90
N VAL A 500 10.02 9.50 -28.61
CA VAL A 500 10.93 10.01 -27.59
C VAL A 500 11.80 8.86 -27.09
N LEU A 501 13.13 9.02 -27.23
CA LEU A 501 14.12 8.02 -26.86
C LEU A 501 14.94 8.51 -25.67
N ASP A 502 14.80 7.87 -24.50
CA ASP A 502 15.60 8.16 -23.32
C ASP A 502 16.68 7.09 -23.17
N GLU A 503 17.93 7.40 -23.57
CA GLU A 503 19.11 6.52 -23.49
C GLU A 503 18.93 5.10 -24.07
N ALA A 504 18.36 4.97 -25.24
CA ALA A 504 18.02 3.66 -25.81
C ALA A 504 19.21 2.72 -26.12
N THR A 505 20.48 3.05 -25.80
CA THR A 505 21.68 2.23 -26.13
C THR A 505 22.61 1.98 -24.94
N ALA A 506 22.23 2.29 -23.70
CA ALA A 506 23.17 2.39 -22.58
C ALA A 506 23.80 1.07 -22.09
N PHE A 507 23.18 -0.10 -22.33
CA PHE A 507 23.55 -1.38 -21.69
C PHE A 507 23.80 -2.55 -22.66
N ALA A 508 24.00 -2.29 -23.95
CA ALA A 508 24.20 -3.35 -24.94
C ALA A 508 25.69 -3.67 -25.14
N ASP A 509 26.00 -4.97 -25.25
CA ASP A 509 27.27 -5.44 -25.78
C ASP A 509 27.42 -5.01 -27.26
N PRO A 510 28.63 -5.06 -27.86
CA PRO A 510 28.86 -4.57 -29.21
C PRO A 510 27.96 -5.21 -30.28
N GLU A 511 27.61 -6.49 -30.15
CA GLU A 511 26.73 -7.18 -31.11
C GLU A 511 25.29 -6.68 -31.00
N ASN A 512 24.76 -6.64 -29.80
CA ASN A 512 23.42 -6.10 -29.53
C ASN A 512 23.33 -4.61 -29.85
N GLU A 513 24.40 -3.82 -29.66
CA GLU A 513 24.41 -2.40 -30.01
C GLU A 513 24.14 -2.18 -31.51
N GLN A 514 24.75 -2.97 -32.38
CA GLN A 514 24.52 -2.88 -33.83
C GLN A 514 23.07 -3.21 -34.21
N LEU A 515 22.50 -4.26 -33.59
CA LEU A 515 21.12 -4.68 -33.82
C LEU A 515 20.13 -3.63 -33.30
N ILE A 516 20.36 -3.08 -32.11
CA ILE A 516 19.55 -2.02 -31.53
C ILE A 516 19.60 -0.76 -32.40
N ARG A 517 20.78 -0.38 -32.93
CA ARG A 517 20.93 0.76 -33.83
C ARG A 517 20.12 0.57 -35.12
N LYS A 518 20.09 -0.61 -35.72
CA LYS A 518 19.22 -0.94 -36.85
C LYS A 518 17.73 -0.83 -36.49
N ALA A 519 17.34 -1.37 -35.36
CA ALA A 519 15.96 -1.28 -34.86
C ALA A 519 15.53 0.18 -34.64
N LEU A 520 16.40 1.00 -34.05
CA LEU A 520 16.15 2.44 -33.85
C LEU A 520 16.01 3.16 -35.18
N ALA A 521 16.86 2.88 -36.18
CA ALA A 521 16.75 3.50 -37.52
C ALA A 521 15.38 3.18 -38.16
N HIS A 522 14.88 1.96 -38.03
CA HIS A 522 13.53 1.62 -38.49
C HIS A 522 12.42 2.31 -37.68
N LEU A 523 12.56 2.41 -36.33
CA LEU A 523 11.58 3.08 -35.50
C LEU A 523 11.45 4.58 -35.80
N THR A 524 12.56 5.24 -36.10
CA THR A 524 12.62 6.71 -36.28
C THR A 524 12.34 7.18 -37.70
N GLN A 525 12.32 6.27 -38.65
CA GLN A 525 12.17 6.60 -40.07
C GLN A 525 10.87 7.39 -40.37
N GLY A 526 10.98 8.63 -40.85
CA GLY A 526 9.85 9.48 -41.21
C GLY A 526 9.05 10.01 -40.02
N LYS A 527 9.56 9.92 -38.81
CA LYS A 527 8.89 10.37 -37.57
C LYS A 527 9.57 11.60 -36.99
N THR A 528 8.83 12.32 -36.15
CA THR A 528 9.36 13.41 -35.32
C THR A 528 10.03 12.79 -34.08
N VAL A 529 11.33 13.03 -33.94
CA VAL A 529 12.14 12.32 -32.93
C VAL A 529 12.81 13.28 -31.97
N LEU A 530 12.64 13.06 -30.68
CA LEU A 530 13.52 13.59 -29.64
C LEU A 530 14.33 12.45 -29.03
N MET A 531 15.66 12.54 -29.12
CA MET A 531 16.53 11.53 -28.48
C MET A 531 17.44 12.16 -27.43
N ILE A 532 17.57 11.48 -26.30
CA ILE A 532 18.58 11.76 -25.30
C ILE A 532 19.74 10.81 -25.52
N ALA A 533 20.93 11.34 -25.70
CA ALA A 533 22.12 10.54 -25.97
C ALA A 533 23.20 10.77 -24.90
N HIS A 534 23.75 9.66 -24.43
CA HIS A 534 24.97 9.64 -23.60
C HIS A 534 26.23 9.38 -24.44
N ARG A 535 26.07 8.82 -25.65
CA ARG A 535 27.17 8.62 -26.58
C ARG A 535 27.06 9.63 -27.72
N LEU A 536 28.01 10.51 -27.83
CA LEU A 536 28.01 11.57 -28.86
C LEU A 536 28.07 11.04 -30.29
N THR A 537 28.55 9.81 -30.51
CA THR A 537 28.52 9.14 -31.82
C THR A 537 27.11 8.81 -32.33
N THR A 538 26.11 8.74 -31.46
CA THR A 538 24.73 8.43 -31.87
C THR A 538 23.97 9.67 -32.36
N VAL A 539 24.49 10.87 -32.13
CA VAL A 539 23.80 12.12 -32.46
C VAL A 539 24.39 12.84 -33.65
N GLN A 540 25.45 12.29 -34.27
CA GLN A 540 26.11 12.92 -35.42
C GLN A 540 25.16 13.15 -36.62
N ASP A 541 24.23 12.19 -36.81
CA ASP A 541 23.27 12.21 -37.92
C ASP A 541 21.95 12.93 -37.55
N ALA A 542 21.86 13.54 -36.35
CA ALA A 542 20.68 14.29 -35.95
C ALA A 542 20.56 15.61 -36.75
N ASP A 543 19.34 15.95 -37.15
CA ASP A 543 19.08 17.22 -37.88
C ASP A 543 19.43 18.44 -37.03
N ASN A 544 19.30 18.34 -35.71
CA ASN A 544 19.69 19.38 -34.77
C ASN A 544 20.12 18.75 -33.43
N ILE A 545 21.11 19.34 -32.79
CA ILE A 545 21.61 18.95 -31.46
C ILE A 545 21.41 20.15 -30.52
N ALA A 546 20.78 19.93 -29.38
CA ALA A 546 20.66 20.91 -28.31
C ALA A 546 21.49 20.48 -27.09
N VAL A 547 22.41 21.34 -26.69
CA VAL A 547 23.26 21.14 -25.52
C VAL A 547 22.53 21.70 -24.30
N VAL A 548 22.26 20.85 -23.35
CA VAL A 548 21.56 21.21 -22.11
C VAL A 548 22.57 21.28 -20.96
N ASP A 549 22.62 22.42 -20.27
CA ASP A 549 23.45 22.64 -19.11
C ASP A 549 22.67 23.39 -18.04
N ASN A 550 22.71 22.87 -16.80
CA ASN A 550 22.02 23.45 -15.63
C ASN A 550 20.55 23.83 -15.87
N GLY A 551 19.81 23.02 -16.64
CA GLY A 551 18.39 23.24 -16.93
C GLY A 551 18.12 24.21 -18.10
N GLU A 552 19.11 24.69 -18.79
CA GLU A 552 18.98 25.61 -19.92
C GLU A 552 19.61 25.03 -21.20
N ILE A 553 19.12 25.46 -22.38
CA ILE A 553 19.74 25.13 -23.65
C ILE A 553 20.78 26.19 -23.95
N VAL A 554 22.05 25.79 -23.91
CA VAL A 554 23.18 26.71 -24.09
C VAL A 554 23.71 26.80 -25.55
N GLU A 555 23.51 25.72 -26.33
CA GLU A 555 23.89 25.66 -27.74
C GLU A 555 22.87 24.84 -28.53
N GLN A 556 22.62 25.25 -29.78
CA GLN A 556 21.82 24.48 -30.74
C GLN A 556 22.47 24.59 -32.14
N GLY A 557 22.42 23.50 -32.91
CA GLY A 557 22.93 23.44 -34.27
C GLY A 557 23.20 22.03 -34.75
N THR A 558 23.67 21.85 -35.96
CA THR A 558 24.15 20.57 -36.49
C THR A 558 25.48 20.18 -35.84
N HIS A 559 25.86 18.92 -35.99
CA HIS A 559 27.14 18.40 -35.48
C HIS A 559 28.33 19.27 -35.98
N GLU A 560 28.38 19.57 -37.26
CA GLU A 560 29.46 20.35 -37.86
C GLU A 560 29.47 21.81 -37.36
N GLU A 561 28.31 22.46 -37.29
CA GLU A 561 28.16 23.81 -36.77
C GLU A 561 28.64 23.93 -35.33
N LEU A 562 28.22 22.98 -34.46
CA LEU A 562 28.58 23.01 -33.05
C LEU A 562 30.07 22.71 -32.82
N LEU A 563 30.67 21.85 -33.65
CA LEU A 563 32.11 21.61 -33.60
C LEU A 563 32.89 22.87 -34.00
N SER A 564 32.45 23.60 -35.04
CA SER A 564 33.11 24.80 -35.52
C SER A 564 33.08 25.97 -34.53
N ARG A 565 32.11 25.99 -33.59
CA ARG A 565 31.95 27.06 -32.58
C ARG A 565 32.93 26.96 -31.42
N GLU A 566 33.66 25.85 -31.27
CA GLU A 566 34.66 25.59 -30.20
C GLU A 566 34.14 25.84 -28.76
N LYS A 567 32.82 25.67 -28.53
CA LYS A 567 32.18 25.87 -27.24
C LYS A 567 32.01 24.55 -26.45
N GLN A 568 30.90 24.42 -25.72
CA GLN A 568 30.66 23.29 -24.82
C GLN A 568 30.52 21.95 -25.56
N TYR A 569 29.80 21.92 -26.70
CA TYR A 569 29.68 20.73 -27.54
C TYR A 569 31.05 20.23 -28.02
N HIS A 570 31.90 21.15 -28.52
CA HIS A 570 33.25 20.82 -28.99
C HIS A 570 34.10 20.22 -27.87
N ARG A 571 34.05 20.79 -26.65
CA ARG A 571 34.76 20.23 -25.48
C ARG A 571 34.28 18.81 -25.14
N MET A 572 32.96 18.60 -25.06
CA MET A 572 32.36 17.29 -24.82
C MET A 572 32.77 16.27 -25.89
N TRP A 573 32.81 16.68 -27.15
CA TRP A 573 33.23 15.83 -28.27
C TRP A 573 34.69 15.43 -28.13
N ASN A 574 35.60 16.35 -27.84
CA ASN A 574 37.03 16.08 -27.69
C ASN A 574 37.30 15.16 -26.48
N GLU A 575 36.65 15.38 -25.35
CA GLU A 575 36.72 14.50 -24.17
C GLU A 575 36.23 13.09 -24.50
N TYR A 576 35.13 12.99 -25.26
CA TYR A 576 34.60 11.71 -25.71
C TYR A 576 35.60 10.99 -26.65
N GLN A 577 36.17 11.68 -27.64
CA GLN A 577 37.17 11.12 -28.55
C GLN A 577 38.43 10.66 -27.82
N GLN A 578 38.90 11.42 -26.87
CA GLN A 578 40.01 11.02 -26.00
C GLN A 578 39.70 9.75 -25.20
N SER A 579 38.50 9.64 -24.66
CA SER A 579 38.06 8.46 -23.91
C SER A 579 37.97 7.20 -24.76
N VAL A 580 37.53 7.33 -26.03
CA VAL A 580 37.43 6.22 -26.99
C VAL A 580 38.78 5.83 -27.56
N SER A 581 39.67 6.78 -27.73
CA SER A 581 41.05 6.54 -28.24
C SER A 581 42.00 5.99 -27.18
N TRP A 582 41.60 6.00 -25.89
CA TRP A 582 42.37 5.42 -24.78
C TRP A 582 42.27 3.88 -24.89
N LYS A 583 43.12 3.30 -25.73
CA LYS A 583 43.40 1.86 -25.72
C LYS A 583 44.44 1.61 -24.62
N LEU A 584 44.11 0.78 -23.68
CA LEU A 584 45.04 0.17 -22.73
C LEU A 584 46.14 -0.60 -23.44
#